data_0b38f1096eef882a943e3ef2c1a3dda2
#
_entry.id   0b38f1096eef882a943e3ef2c1a3dda2
#
_cell.length_a   1.000
_cell.length_b   1.000
_cell.length_c   1.000
_cell.angle_alpha   90.00
_cell.angle_beta   90.00
_cell.angle_gamma   90.00
#
_symmetry.space_group_name_H-M   'P 1'
#
loop_
_entity.id
_entity.type
_entity.pdbx_description
1 polymer ?
#
loop_
_entity_poly.entity_id
_entity_poly.type
_entity_poly.pdbx_seq_one_letter_code
_entity_poly.pdbx_strand_id
1 'polypeptide(L)'
;MAAVNTTSRALGLRPSSVVVLDALLSCLPCNDPKTGNDSPITPLTLLTVFACNDTLCFRAKGITDRQLRRHLEKLEAANLIQRRDSSNGKRFPIMRNGKVIGAFGIDLSPLLARSGEILALSQKHRQEADELRGMKAYIQKLRGECLSLCLQGEALEFVEAARNFVRRTGV
;
A
#
# COMPACT_ATOMS: atom_id res chain seq x y z
N MET A 1 -6.06 -1.89 1.71
CA MET A 1 -4.99 -0.84 1.84
C MET A 1 -3.81 -1.26 2.73
N ALA A 2 -4.01 -1.88 3.91
CA ALA A 2 -2.90 -2.29 4.81
C ALA A 2 -1.80 -3.12 4.10
N ALA A 3 -2.16 -4.10 3.27
CA ALA A 3 -1.21 -4.90 2.50
C ALA A 3 -0.38 -4.06 1.52
N VAL A 4 -1.02 -3.13 0.79
CA VAL A 4 -0.33 -2.23 -0.15
C VAL A 4 0.66 -1.32 0.59
N ASN A 5 0.29 -0.81 1.77
CA ASN A 5 1.21 -0.02 2.61
C ASN A 5 2.46 -0.82 2.98
N THR A 6 2.28 -2.06 3.44
CA THR A 6 3.38 -2.96 3.83
C THR A 6 4.31 -3.28 2.66
N THR A 7 3.74 -3.46 1.46
CA THR A 7 4.48 -3.86 0.25
C THR A 7 4.85 -2.70 -0.67
N SER A 8 4.55 -1.46 -0.30
CA SER A 8 4.71 -0.27 -1.15
C SER A 8 6.11 -0.14 -1.76
N ARG A 9 7.15 -0.38 -0.96
CA ARG A 9 8.56 -0.34 -1.42
C ARG A 9 8.85 -1.44 -2.46
N ALA A 10 8.37 -2.66 -2.22
CA ALA A 10 8.55 -3.79 -3.14
C ALA A 10 7.79 -3.56 -4.46
N LEU A 11 6.67 -2.84 -4.41
CA LEU A 11 5.90 -2.42 -5.60
C LEU A 11 6.48 -1.16 -6.27
N GLY A 12 7.61 -0.61 -5.80
CA GLY A 12 8.20 0.62 -6.33
C GLY A 12 7.37 1.88 -6.05
N LEU A 13 6.45 1.84 -5.09
CA LEU A 13 5.54 2.93 -4.77
C LEU A 13 6.11 3.82 -3.65
N ARG A 14 5.93 5.13 -3.82
CA ARG A 14 6.14 6.09 -2.74
C ARG A 14 4.87 6.24 -1.90
N PRO A 15 4.96 6.67 -0.63
CA PRO A 15 3.78 6.90 0.23
C PRO A 15 2.69 7.73 -0.44
N SER A 16 3.05 8.80 -1.16
CA SER A 16 2.09 9.63 -1.88
C SER A 16 1.34 8.89 -3.00
N SER A 17 1.96 7.88 -3.65
CA SER A 17 1.26 7.05 -4.64
C SER A 17 0.22 6.14 -3.96
N VAL A 18 0.52 5.68 -2.74
CA VAL A 18 -0.43 4.88 -1.94
C VAL A 18 -1.62 5.73 -1.51
N VAL A 19 -1.39 7.00 -1.13
CA VAL A 19 -2.48 7.96 -0.82
C VAL A 19 -3.40 8.18 -2.04
N VAL A 20 -2.83 8.29 -3.24
CA VAL A 20 -3.63 8.41 -4.47
C VAL A 20 -4.43 7.15 -4.74
N LEU A 21 -3.85 5.97 -4.52
CA LEU A 21 -4.56 4.70 -4.65
C LEU A 21 -5.72 4.59 -3.65
N ASP A 22 -5.51 5.03 -2.41
CA ASP A 22 -6.55 5.10 -1.38
C ASP A 22 -7.70 6.05 -1.78
N ALA A 23 -7.36 7.22 -2.32
CA ALA A 23 -8.33 8.16 -2.87
C ALA A 23 -9.16 7.55 -4.03
N LEU A 24 -8.54 6.75 -4.90
CA LEU A 24 -9.26 6.02 -5.94
C LEU A 24 -10.21 4.97 -5.37
N LEU A 25 -9.75 4.16 -4.41
CA LEU A 25 -10.59 3.16 -3.75
C LEU A 25 -11.77 3.79 -3.03
N SER A 26 -11.57 4.96 -2.40
CA SER A 26 -12.65 5.68 -1.73
C SER A 26 -13.76 6.20 -2.68
N CYS A 27 -13.51 6.19 -4.00
CA CYS A 27 -14.51 6.54 -5.01
C CYS A 27 -15.37 5.35 -5.47
N LEU A 28 -15.01 4.13 -5.07
CA LEU A 28 -15.82 2.97 -5.40
C LEU A 28 -17.10 2.92 -4.55
N PRO A 29 -18.20 2.40 -5.10
CA PRO A 29 -19.46 2.22 -4.35
C PRO A 29 -19.32 1.01 -3.40
N CYS A 30 -18.58 1.21 -2.29
CA CYS A 30 -18.35 0.15 -1.30
C CYS A 30 -19.40 0.12 -0.19
N ASN A 31 -20.35 1.05 -0.18
CA ASN A 31 -21.41 1.12 0.84
C ASN A 31 -22.77 0.85 0.18
N ASP A 32 -23.59 0.04 0.81
CA ASP A 32 -24.98 -0.12 0.43
C ASP A 32 -25.74 1.18 0.77
N PRO A 33 -26.31 1.86 -0.24
CA PRO A 33 -27.02 3.13 -0.01
C PRO A 33 -28.26 3.01 0.89
N LYS A 34 -28.76 1.79 1.13
CA LYS A 34 -29.95 1.55 1.98
C LYS A 34 -29.58 1.25 3.42
N THR A 35 -28.50 0.53 3.66
CA THR A 35 -28.12 0.08 5.01
C THR A 35 -26.94 0.82 5.59
N GLY A 36 -26.18 1.55 4.76
CA GLY A 36 -24.93 2.22 5.16
C GLY A 36 -23.78 1.27 5.49
N ASN A 37 -24.01 -0.04 5.36
CA ASN A 37 -23.01 -1.05 5.63
C ASN A 37 -22.05 -1.23 4.46
N ASP A 38 -20.85 -1.69 4.75
CA ASP A 38 -19.87 -2.04 3.72
C ASP A 38 -20.44 -3.13 2.79
N SER A 39 -20.42 -2.84 1.50
CA SER A 39 -20.83 -3.79 0.46
C SER A 39 -19.61 -4.50 -0.11
N PRO A 40 -19.60 -5.83 -0.17
CA PRO A 40 -18.45 -6.55 -0.70
C PRO A 40 -18.27 -6.25 -2.19
N ILE A 41 -17.02 -6.14 -2.64
CA ILE A 41 -16.69 -6.05 -4.06
C ILE A 41 -17.02 -7.41 -4.71
N THR A 42 -17.99 -7.40 -5.59
CA THR A 42 -18.41 -8.57 -6.37
C THR A 42 -17.88 -8.48 -7.81
N PRO A 43 -17.92 -9.56 -8.60
CA PRO A 43 -17.57 -9.51 -10.02
C PRO A 43 -18.43 -8.53 -10.85
N LEU A 44 -19.60 -8.15 -10.33
CA LEU A 44 -20.50 -7.17 -10.96
C LEU A 44 -20.23 -5.72 -10.52
N THR A 45 -19.35 -5.52 -9.54
CA THR A 45 -19.01 -4.18 -9.05
C THR A 45 -18.23 -3.42 -10.11
N LEU A 46 -18.67 -2.19 -10.43
CA LEU A 46 -17.94 -1.32 -11.33
C LEU A 46 -16.64 -0.85 -10.66
N LEU A 47 -15.50 -1.37 -11.14
CA LEU A 47 -14.17 -1.04 -10.62
C LEU A 47 -13.54 0.18 -11.30
N THR A 48 -14.25 0.85 -12.21
CA THR A 48 -13.76 2.03 -12.92
C THR A 48 -14.19 3.31 -12.20
N VAL A 49 -13.21 4.08 -11.75
CA VAL A 49 -13.37 5.39 -11.12
C VAL A 49 -13.44 6.47 -12.19
N PHE A 50 -14.55 7.21 -12.20
CA PHE A 50 -14.80 8.30 -13.15
C PHE A 50 -14.79 9.69 -12.48
N ALA A 51 -14.29 9.79 -11.26
CA ALA A 51 -14.12 11.07 -10.56
C ALA A 51 -13.16 12.00 -11.32
N CYS A 52 -13.45 13.31 -11.31
CA CYS A 52 -12.59 14.34 -11.88
C CYS A 52 -11.29 14.48 -11.07
N ASN A 53 -10.28 15.11 -11.68
CA ASN A 53 -8.99 15.30 -11.02
C ASN A 53 -9.10 16.13 -9.73
N ASP A 54 -9.96 17.15 -9.71
CA ASP A 54 -10.15 17.98 -8.51
C ASP A 54 -10.66 17.16 -7.32
N THR A 55 -11.64 16.28 -7.56
CA THR A 55 -12.15 15.35 -6.54
C THR A 55 -11.03 14.41 -6.06
N LEU A 56 -10.25 13.86 -6.96
CA LEU A 56 -9.14 12.97 -6.60
C LEU A 56 -8.02 13.72 -5.85
N CYS A 57 -7.68 14.93 -6.29
CA CYS A 57 -6.71 15.78 -5.59
C CYS A 57 -7.16 16.09 -4.16
N PHE A 58 -8.43 16.45 -3.99
CA PHE A 58 -9.01 16.71 -2.66
C PHE A 58 -8.94 15.46 -1.77
N ARG A 59 -9.40 14.30 -2.27
CA ARG A 59 -9.38 13.03 -1.53
C ARG A 59 -7.96 12.54 -1.25
N ALA A 60 -7.00 12.85 -2.12
CA ALA A 60 -5.58 12.58 -1.93
C ALA A 60 -4.87 13.64 -1.07
N LYS A 61 -5.59 14.29 -0.15
CA LYS A 61 -5.07 15.27 0.82
C LYS A 61 -4.52 16.54 0.18
N GLY A 62 -5.14 17.03 -0.90
CA GLY A 62 -4.85 18.32 -1.50
C GLY A 62 -3.59 18.36 -2.37
N ILE A 63 -3.22 17.22 -2.98
CA ILE A 63 -2.14 17.21 -3.98
C ILE A 63 -2.55 17.98 -5.23
N THR A 64 -1.55 18.52 -5.96
CA THR A 64 -1.79 19.21 -7.23
C THR A 64 -2.12 18.24 -8.37
N ASP A 65 -2.83 18.72 -9.41
CA ASP A 65 -3.14 17.93 -10.62
C ASP A 65 -1.88 17.33 -11.27
N ARG A 66 -0.78 18.11 -11.32
CA ARG A 66 0.50 17.62 -11.83
C ARG A 66 1.05 16.44 -11.00
N GLN A 67 0.94 16.52 -9.67
CA GLN A 67 1.35 15.43 -8.78
C GLN A 67 0.45 14.22 -8.96
N LEU A 68 -0.88 14.42 -9.04
CA LEU A 68 -1.84 13.37 -9.30
C LEU A 68 -1.47 12.58 -10.56
N ARG A 69 -1.25 13.26 -11.69
CA ARG A 69 -0.87 12.61 -12.97
C ARG A 69 0.39 11.75 -12.84
N ARG A 70 1.43 12.26 -12.18
CA ARG A 70 2.68 11.50 -11.93
C ARG A 70 2.46 10.26 -11.04
N HIS A 71 1.55 10.35 -10.08
CA HIS A 71 1.23 9.20 -9.23
C HIS A 71 0.37 8.17 -9.97
N LEU A 72 -0.57 8.61 -10.81
CA LEU A 72 -1.34 7.71 -11.68
C LEU A 72 -0.43 6.96 -12.67
N GLU A 73 0.53 7.63 -13.31
CA GLU A 73 1.53 6.97 -14.17
C GLU A 73 2.33 5.89 -13.43
N LYS A 74 2.72 6.16 -12.19
CA LYS A 74 3.43 5.17 -11.35
C LYS A 74 2.56 3.99 -10.96
N LEU A 75 1.31 4.21 -10.64
CA LEU A 75 0.35 3.15 -10.32
C LEU A 75 0.06 2.28 -11.54
N GLU A 76 -0.01 2.89 -12.72
CA GLU A 76 -0.20 2.20 -13.99
C GLU A 76 1.06 1.37 -14.35
N ALA A 77 2.27 1.96 -14.22
CA ALA A 77 3.53 1.25 -14.41
C ALA A 77 3.71 0.07 -13.43
N ALA A 78 3.16 0.19 -12.22
CA ALA A 78 3.13 -0.89 -11.23
C ALA A 78 2.01 -1.92 -11.50
N ASN A 79 1.26 -1.78 -12.59
CA ASN A 79 0.12 -2.62 -12.95
C ASN A 79 -0.91 -2.78 -11.80
N LEU A 80 -1.25 -1.65 -11.17
CA LEU A 80 -2.28 -1.58 -10.13
C LEU A 80 -3.55 -0.92 -10.63
N ILE A 81 -3.43 -0.11 -11.68
CA ILE A 81 -4.54 0.57 -12.36
C ILE A 81 -4.35 0.49 -13.87
N GLN A 82 -5.43 0.71 -14.59
CA GLN A 82 -5.43 0.87 -16.05
C GLN A 82 -6.31 2.07 -16.43
N ARG A 83 -5.89 2.86 -17.40
CA ARG A 83 -6.74 3.92 -17.96
C ARG A 83 -7.69 3.34 -19.01
N ARG A 84 -8.95 3.70 -18.91
CA ARG A 84 -9.98 3.46 -19.91
C ARG A 84 -10.37 4.81 -20.51
N ASP A 85 -9.68 5.20 -21.56
CA ASP A 85 -9.87 6.51 -22.17
C ASP A 85 -11.14 6.53 -23.04
N SER A 86 -11.87 7.64 -22.96
CA SER A 86 -12.93 7.98 -23.90
C SER A 86 -12.33 8.71 -25.11
N SER A 87 -13.07 8.78 -26.19
CA SER A 87 -12.65 9.49 -27.43
C SER A 87 -12.30 10.97 -27.20
N ASN A 88 -12.83 11.58 -26.16
CA ASN A 88 -12.59 13.00 -25.79
C ASN A 88 -11.70 13.16 -24.54
N GLY A 89 -11.09 12.07 -24.02
CA GLY A 89 -10.24 12.07 -22.85
C GLY A 89 -10.94 12.38 -21.50
N LYS A 90 -12.28 12.51 -21.50
CA LYS A 90 -13.06 12.78 -20.29
C LYS A 90 -13.48 11.48 -19.60
N ARG A 91 -13.60 11.53 -18.26
CA ARG A 91 -14.10 10.43 -17.45
C ARG A 91 -15.60 10.64 -17.21
N PHE A 92 -16.41 9.64 -17.50
CA PHE A 92 -17.85 9.67 -17.27
C PHE A 92 -18.45 8.27 -17.20
N PRO A 93 -19.57 8.08 -16.47
CA PRO A 93 -20.30 6.82 -16.44
C PRO A 93 -21.08 6.60 -17.75
N ILE A 94 -21.19 5.35 -18.18
CA ILE A 94 -22.06 4.92 -19.27
C ILE A 94 -23.38 4.48 -18.66
N MET A 95 -24.46 5.21 -18.99
CA MET A 95 -25.78 4.98 -18.42
C MET A 95 -26.67 4.22 -19.39
N ARG A 96 -27.43 3.24 -18.88
CA ARG A 96 -28.51 2.56 -19.62
C ARG A 96 -29.69 2.33 -18.68
N ASN A 97 -30.87 2.82 -19.06
CA ASN A 97 -32.10 2.70 -18.25
C ASN A 97 -31.92 3.20 -16.81
N GLY A 98 -31.24 4.34 -16.61
CA GLY A 98 -30.97 4.92 -15.27
C GLY A 98 -29.94 4.18 -14.43
N LYS A 99 -29.31 3.11 -14.95
CA LYS A 99 -28.26 2.35 -14.27
C LYS A 99 -26.90 2.58 -14.94
N VAL A 100 -25.84 2.63 -14.13
CA VAL A 100 -24.46 2.65 -14.64
C VAL A 100 -24.09 1.25 -15.07
N ILE A 101 -23.81 1.07 -16.38
CA ILE A 101 -23.40 -0.22 -16.98
C ILE A 101 -21.92 -0.31 -17.25
N GLY A 102 -21.20 0.80 -17.16
CA GLY A 102 -19.76 0.91 -17.38
C GLY A 102 -19.29 2.34 -17.14
N ALA A 103 -18.01 2.58 -17.27
CA ALA A 103 -17.45 3.94 -17.21
C ALA A 103 -16.15 4.05 -18.00
N PHE A 104 -15.86 5.26 -18.45
CA PHE A 104 -14.53 5.68 -18.86
C PHE A 104 -13.83 6.35 -17.68
N GLY A 105 -12.57 6.01 -17.43
CA GLY A 105 -11.83 6.53 -16.29
C GLY A 105 -10.64 5.67 -15.88
N ILE A 106 -10.45 5.50 -14.59
CA ILE A 106 -9.35 4.71 -14.02
C ILE A 106 -9.91 3.39 -13.51
N ASP A 107 -9.51 2.29 -14.14
CA ASP A 107 -9.94 0.94 -13.81
C ASP A 107 -9.00 0.32 -12.75
N LEU A 108 -9.57 -0.19 -11.69
CA LEU A 108 -8.87 -0.85 -10.57
C LEU A 108 -8.86 -2.38 -10.67
N SER A 109 -9.36 -2.95 -11.78
CA SER A 109 -9.35 -4.41 -12.01
C SER A 109 -7.95 -5.03 -11.88
N PRO A 110 -6.84 -4.38 -12.33
CA PRO A 110 -5.50 -4.93 -12.15
C PRO A 110 -5.11 -5.07 -10.67
N LEU A 111 -5.47 -4.10 -9.82
CA LEU A 111 -5.24 -4.19 -8.37
C LEU A 111 -5.97 -5.40 -7.77
N LEU A 112 -7.22 -5.61 -8.16
CA LEU A 112 -8.01 -6.73 -7.66
C LEU A 112 -7.43 -8.07 -8.14
N ALA A 113 -7.04 -8.19 -9.39
CA ALA A 113 -6.40 -9.38 -9.94
C ALA A 113 -5.11 -9.75 -9.19
N ARG A 114 -4.32 -8.75 -8.76
CA ARG A 114 -3.08 -8.93 -8.00
C ARG A 114 -3.26 -8.97 -6.49
N SER A 115 -4.49 -8.89 -5.99
CA SER A 115 -4.75 -8.80 -4.55
C SER A 115 -4.17 -9.98 -3.78
N GLY A 116 -4.28 -11.21 -4.30
CA GLY A 116 -3.70 -12.41 -3.69
C GLY A 116 -2.17 -12.35 -3.59
N GLU A 117 -1.49 -11.93 -4.68
CA GLU A 117 -0.04 -11.72 -4.70
C GLU A 117 0.41 -10.67 -3.65
N ILE A 118 -0.28 -9.54 -3.62
CA ILE A 118 0.02 -8.44 -2.68
C ILE A 118 -0.21 -8.87 -1.23
N LEU A 119 -1.26 -9.63 -0.95
CA LEU A 119 -1.55 -10.17 0.38
C LEU A 119 -0.46 -11.15 0.82
N ALA A 120 -0.07 -12.10 -0.03
CA ALA A 120 0.99 -13.06 0.26
C ALA A 120 2.33 -12.36 0.53
N LEU A 121 2.69 -11.38 -0.31
CA LEU A 121 3.90 -10.57 -0.13
C LEU A 121 3.86 -9.77 1.18
N SER A 122 2.71 -9.21 1.53
CA SER A 122 2.52 -8.50 2.81
C SER A 122 2.69 -9.41 4.02
N GLN A 123 2.17 -10.63 3.96
CA GLN A 123 2.34 -11.62 5.02
C GLN A 123 3.81 -12.01 5.19
N LYS A 124 4.50 -12.29 4.08
CA LYS A 124 5.94 -12.58 4.09
C LYS A 124 6.75 -11.46 4.74
N HIS A 125 6.54 -10.21 4.33
CA HIS A 125 7.24 -9.06 4.90
C HIS A 125 6.98 -8.88 6.40
N ARG A 126 5.75 -9.15 6.86
CA ARG A 126 5.42 -9.10 8.30
C ARG A 126 6.16 -10.18 9.06
N GLN A 127 6.15 -11.41 8.54
CA GLN A 127 6.85 -12.54 9.17
C GLN A 127 8.35 -12.26 9.28
N GLU A 128 8.99 -11.80 8.20
CA GLU A 128 10.41 -11.41 8.19
C GLU A 128 10.70 -10.32 9.23
N ALA A 129 9.83 -9.32 9.35
CA ALA A 129 9.98 -8.25 10.34
C ALA A 129 9.82 -8.75 11.78
N ASP A 130 8.93 -9.72 12.01
CA ASP A 130 8.72 -10.34 13.32
C ASP A 130 9.91 -11.23 13.72
N GLU A 131 10.44 -12.02 12.79
CA GLU A 131 11.64 -12.83 12.99
C GLU A 131 12.84 -11.95 13.35
N LEU A 132 13.04 -10.85 12.62
CA LEU A 132 14.10 -9.89 12.90
C LEU A 132 13.94 -9.24 14.28
N ARG A 133 12.71 -8.90 14.69
CA ARG A 133 12.43 -8.38 16.04
C ARG A 133 12.77 -9.41 17.11
N GLY A 134 12.39 -10.66 16.88
CA GLY A 134 12.71 -11.76 17.79
C GLY A 134 14.22 -11.97 17.96
N MET A 135 14.96 -11.98 16.85
CA MET A 135 16.42 -12.10 16.89
C MET A 135 17.08 -10.93 17.63
N LYS A 136 16.63 -9.71 17.42
CA LYS A 136 17.14 -8.55 18.15
C LYS A 136 16.91 -8.66 19.66
N ALA A 137 15.69 -9.02 20.06
CA ALA A 137 15.35 -9.19 21.45
C ALA A 137 16.24 -10.28 22.10
N TYR A 138 16.48 -11.38 21.38
CA TYR A 138 17.35 -12.46 21.84
C TYR A 138 18.80 -12.00 22.00
N ILE A 139 19.36 -11.28 21.03
CA ILE A 139 20.71 -10.72 21.11
C ILE A 139 20.84 -9.75 22.29
N GLN A 140 19.83 -8.90 22.51
CA GLN A 140 19.84 -7.98 23.64
C GLN A 140 19.79 -8.71 25.00
N LYS A 141 19.00 -9.79 25.10
CA LYS A 141 18.97 -10.65 26.26
C LYS A 141 20.33 -11.27 26.55
N LEU A 142 20.91 -11.94 25.56
CA LEU A 142 22.25 -12.57 25.70
C LEU A 142 23.31 -11.54 26.11
N ARG A 143 23.28 -10.36 25.51
CA ARG A 143 24.18 -9.28 25.89
C ARG A 143 24.01 -8.88 27.36
N GLY A 144 22.77 -8.76 27.84
CA GLY A 144 22.48 -8.46 29.24
C GLY A 144 23.05 -9.53 30.18
N GLU A 145 22.87 -10.79 29.81
CA GLU A 145 23.42 -11.93 30.57
C GLU A 145 24.96 -11.89 30.59
N CYS A 146 25.61 -11.64 29.44
CA CYS A 146 27.08 -11.49 29.37
C CYS A 146 27.58 -10.35 30.28
N LEU A 147 26.93 -9.18 30.23
CA LEU A 147 27.31 -8.03 31.07
C LEU A 147 27.12 -8.32 32.56
N SER A 148 26.10 -9.09 32.94
CA SER A 148 25.85 -9.48 34.35
C SER A 148 26.92 -10.41 34.91
N LEU A 149 27.67 -11.11 34.01
CA LEU A 149 28.82 -11.93 34.42
C LEU A 149 30.09 -11.12 34.71
N CYS A 150 30.02 -9.79 34.71
CA CYS A 150 31.13 -8.87 34.94
C CYS A 150 32.34 -9.17 34.05
N LEU A 151 32.09 -9.38 32.72
CA LEU A 151 33.13 -9.63 31.74
C LEU A 151 34.14 -8.49 31.69
N GLN A 152 35.43 -8.83 31.53
CA GLN A 152 36.53 -7.90 31.36
C GLN A 152 37.36 -8.19 30.13
N GLY A 153 38.09 -7.20 29.61
CA GLY A 153 39.01 -7.37 28.47
C GLY A 153 38.26 -7.68 27.16
N GLU A 154 38.85 -8.60 26.37
CA GLU A 154 38.38 -8.97 25.01
C GLU A 154 36.90 -9.41 24.96
N ALA A 155 36.40 -10.07 26.00
CA ALA A 155 35.03 -10.53 26.06
C ALA A 155 34.04 -9.34 26.13
N LEU A 156 34.39 -8.26 26.83
CA LEU A 156 33.60 -7.04 26.87
C LEU A 156 33.62 -6.32 25.52
N GLU A 157 34.80 -6.24 24.89
CA GLU A 157 34.94 -5.63 23.56
C GLU A 157 34.11 -6.36 22.52
N PHE A 158 34.07 -7.70 22.55
CA PHE A 158 33.23 -8.50 21.65
C PHE A 158 31.73 -8.19 21.84
N VAL A 159 31.25 -8.11 23.09
CA VAL A 159 29.84 -7.78 23.40
C VAL A 159 29.48 -6.37 22.91
N GLU A 160 30.40 -5.40 23.05
CA GLU A 160 30.20 -4.04 22.56
C GLU A 160 30.25 -3.96 21.03
N ALA A 161 31.12 -4.71 20.37
CA ALA A 161 31.15 -4.82 18.92
C ALA A 161 29.87 -5.41 18.33
N ALA A 162 29.34 -6.47 18.96
CA ALA A 162 28.05 -7.07 18.58
C ALA A 162 26.89 -6.06 18.74
N ARG A 163 26.87 -5.27 19.80
CA ARG A 163 25.90 -4.17 19.97
C ARG A 163 25.96 -3.15 18.85
N ASN A 164 27.16 -2.71 18.49
CA ASN A 164 27.37 -1.71 17.46
C ASN A 164 26.96 -2.23 16.08
N PHE A 165 27.20 -3.50 15.80
CA PHE A 165 26.74 -4.17 14.58
C PHE A 165 25.22 -4.14 14.47
N VAL A 166 24.48 -4.57 15.50
CA VAL A 166 23.01 -4.56 15.52
C VAL A 166 22.44 -3.16 15.35
N ARG A 167 23.09 -2.12 15.92
CA ARG A 167 22.68 -0.72 15.74
C ARG A 167 22.88 -0.21 14.30
N ARG A 168 24.01 -0.59 13.64
CA ARG A 168 24.35 -0.13 12.28
C ARG A 168 23.49 -0.76 11.21
N THR A 169 23.13 -2.03 11.38
CA THR A 169 22.31 -2.76 10.40
C THR A 169 20.88 -2.26 10.33
N GLY A 170 20.46 -1.34 11.21
CA GLY A 170 19.12 -0.74 11.19
C GLY A 170 17.99 -1.77 11.38
N VAL A 171 18.42 -2.96 11.71
CA VAL A 171 17.54 -4.13 11.89
C VAL A 171 16.95 -4.08 13.29
#